data_1fd4c44cb83b88fd007e6f5adfb2a8f7
#
_entry.id   1fd4c44cb83b88fd007e6f5adfb2a8f7
#
_cell.length_a   1.000
_cell.length_b   1.000
_cell.length_c   1.000
_cell.angle_alpha   90.00
_cell.angle_beta   90.00
_cell.angle_gamma   90.00
#
_symmetry.space_group_name_H-M   'P 1'
#
loop_
_entity.id
_entity.type
_entity.pdbx_description
1 polymer ?
#
loop_
_entity_poly.entity_id
_entity_poly.type
_entity_poly.pdbx_seq_one_letter_code
_entity_poly.pdbx_strand_id
1 'polypeptide(L)'
;MKRLNYLVNGLAALALIVLFSQCAGKADNQAANASTQAAGLSGMKIAYVEIDTLLAKYNYCVDLNEAMVKKSENVRLTLNQKAKDLDRQKQEFQTKVQNNAYLTQERAQQEYNRIAKLEQDLQNLGNKLQSELMSENEKNSLQLRDSINAFLKEYNKTKGYSMIISNTGFDNLLYADSIYNITKEIVEGLNARYSSPAAKK
;
A
#
# COMPACT_ATOMS: atom_id res chain seq x y z
N MET A 1 -32.61 21.39 -62.97
CA MET A 1 -32.21 20.45 -61.89
C MET A 1 -32.19 21.06 -60.50
N LYS A 2 -32.03 22.36 -60.31
CA LYS A 2 -32.01 22.98 -58.93
C LYS A 2 -33.37 23.03 -58.23
N ARG A 3 -34.47 23.11 -58.97
CA ARG A 3 -35.83 23.19 -58.38
C ARG A 3 -36.35 21.85 -57.84
N LEU A 4 -35.86 20.74 -58.37
CA LEU A 4 -36.25 19.40 -57.91
C LEU A 4 -35.65 19.05 -56.52
N ASN A 5 -34.45 19.55 -56.21
CA ASN A 5 -33.80 19.31 -54.92
C ASN A 5 -34.50 20.05 -53.74
N TYR A 6 -35.13 21.18 -53.99
CA TYR A 6 -35.92 21.91 -52.96
C TYR A 6 -37.22 21.21 -52.60
N LEU A 7 -37.85 20.54 -53.58
CA LEU A 7 -39.09 19.80 -53.34
C LEU A 7 -38.81 18.50 -52.52
N VAL A 8 -37.69 17.83 -52.81
CA VAL A 8 -37.27 16.61 -52.06
C VAL A 8 -36.88 16.97 -50.62
N ASN A 9 -36.11 18.05 -50.40
CA ASN A 9 -35.74 18.51 -49.06
C ASN A 9 -36.93 19.06 -48.27
N GLY A 10 -37.91 19.70 -48.93
CA GLY A 10 -39.14 20.16 -48.28
C GLY A 10 -40.03 19.01 -47.80
N LEU A 11 -40.12 17.94 -48.57
CA LEU A 11 -40.90 16.76 -48.21
C LEU A 11 -40.26 15.96 -47.07
N ALA A 12 -38.91 15.89 -47.02
CA ALA A 12 -38.17 15.26 -45.91
C ALA A 12 -38.34 16.03 -44.59
N ALA A 13 -38.36 17.36 -44.63
CA ALA A 13 -38.60 18.20 -43.44
C ALA A 13 -40.03 18.05 -42.91
N LEU A 14 -41.01 17.90 -43.78
CA LEU A 14 -42.41 17.70 -43.35
C LEU A 14 -42.64 16.32 -42.74
N ALA A 15 -41.96 15.29 -43.24
CA ALA A 15 -42.02 13.93 -42.68
C ALA A 15 -41.40 13.84 -41.26
N LEU A 16 -40.36 14.63 -40.95
CA LEU A 16 -39.77 14.71 -39.63
C LEU A 16 -40.68 15.40 -38.59
N ILE A 17 -41.48 16.39 -38.98
CA ILE A 17 -42.41 17.10 -38.08
C ILE A 17 -43.56 16.18 -37.68
N VAL A 18 -44.03 15.29 -38.56
CA VAL A 18 -45.13 14.35 -38.26
C VAL A 18 -44.71 13.26 -37.28
N LEU A 19 -43.44 12.93 -37.20
CA LEU A 19 -42.93 11.92 -36.25
C LEU A 19 -42.84 12.42 -34.81
N PHE A 20 -42.82 13.73 -34.57
CA PHE A 20 -42.76 14.29 -33.21
C PHE A 20 -44.16 14.67 -32.65
N SER A 21 -45.24 14.63 -33.45
CA SER A 21 -46.58 15.00 -32.99
C SER A 21 -47.43 13.82 -32.48
N GLN A 22 -46.91 12.62 -32.38
CA GLN A 22 -47.63 11.45 -31.84
C GLN A 22 -47.45 11.20 -30.35
N CYS A 23 -46.79 12.09 -29.61
CA CYS A 23 -46.67 12.02 -28.15
C CYS A 23 -47.60 12.96 -27.38
N ALA A 24 -48.77 13.34 -27.97
CA ALA A 24 -49.84 14.02 -27.26
C ALA A 24 -50.99 13.04 -26.97
N GLY A 25 -50.68 11.97 -26.26
CA GLY A 25 -51.66 11.05 -25.70
C GLY A 25 -51.87 11.35 -24.23
N LYS A 26 -53.07 11.80 -23.89
CA LYS A 26 -53.74 11.87 -22.59
C LYS A 26 -52.83 11.82 -21.35
N ALA A 27 -52.74 12.96 -20.68
CA ALA A 27 -52.29 13.04 -19.29
C ALA A 27 -53.33 12.32 -18.39
N ASP A 28 -53.19 11.03 -18.23
CA ASP A 28 -53.59 10.37 -16.99
C ASP A 28 -52.47 10.61 -15.99
N ASN A 29 -52.83 11.29 -14.92
CA ASN A 29 -51.98 11.51 -13.73
C ASN A 29 -51.60 10.16 -13.11
N GLN A 30 -50.63 9.47 -13.69
CA GLN A 30 -49.77 8.57 -12.95
C GLN A 30 -48.42 9.29 -12.87
N ALA A 31 -48.21 9.91 -11.71
CA ALA A 31 -46.89 10.18 -11.20
C ALA A 31 -46.16 8.83 -11.22
N ALA A 32 -45.49 8.53 -12.35
CA ALA A 32 -44.56 7.44 -12.42
C ALA A 32 -43.42 7.84 -11.47
N ASN A 33 -43.54 7.30 -10.26
CA ASN A 33 -42.52 7.32 -9.26
C ASN A 33 -41.18 6.96 -9.90
N ALA A 34 -40.37 7.95 -10.17
CA ALA A 34 -38.93 7.81 -10.39
C ALA A 34 -38.22 7.44 -9.05
N SER A 35 -38.87 6.60 -8.25
CA SER A 35 -38.37 6.13 -6.94
C SER A 35 -37.87 4.68 -6.95
N THR A 36 -37.74 4.05 -8.14
CA THR A 36 -37.35 2.63 -8.20
C THR A 36 -35.85 2.39 -8.24
N GLN A 37 -35.02 3.45 -8.20
CA GLN A 37 -33.56 3.26 -8.06
C GLN A 37 -33.01 3.63 -6.67
N ALA A 38 -33.77 4.28 -5.82
CA ALA A 38 -33.36 4.54 -4.43
C ALA A 38 -33.68 3.38 -3.47
N ALA A 39 -34.53 2.42 -3.88
CA ALA A 39 -34.89 1.27 -3.03
C ALA A 39 -33.76 0.26 -2.79
N GLY A 40 -32.68 0.31 -3.58
CA GLY A 40 -31.49 -0.54 -3.39
C GLY A 40 -30.49 -0.04 -2.35
N LEU A 41 -30.52 1.26 -2.00
CA LEU A 41 -29.58 1.85 -1.04
C LEU A 41 -30.18 2.07 0.36
N SER A 42 -31.49 2.02 0.49
CA SER A 42 -32.23 2.29 1.74
C SER A 42 -32.15 1.16 2.79
N GLY A 43 -31.12 0.31 2.70
CA GLY A 43 -30.83 -0.74 3.67
C GLY A 43 -29.34 -1.11 3.75
N MET A 44 -28.49 -0.43 2.98
CA MET A 44 -27.05 -0.70 3.04
C MET A 44 -26.43 -0.14 4.31
N LYS A 45 -25.92 -1.04 5.14
CA LYS A 45 -25.16 -0.67 6.33
C LYS A 45 -23.71 -0.44 5.91
N ILE A 46 -23.25 0.82 5.97
CA ILE A 46 -21.90 1.22 5.56
C ILE A 46 -21.14 1.66 6.81
N ALA A 47 -19.85 1.40 6.85
CA ALA A 47 -18.92 1.92 7.86
C ALA A 47 -17.58 2.29 7.24
N TYR A 48 -16.76 3.04 7.97
CA TYR A 48 -15.38 3.29 7.58
C TYR A 48 -14.40 3.05 8.74
N VAL A 49 -13.16 2.80 8.36
CA VAL A 49 -12.02 2.61 9.28
C VAL A 49 -10.91 3.58 8.88
N GLU A 50 -10.46 4.39 9.82
CA GLU A 50 -9.28 5.25 9.67
C GLU A 50 -8.02 4.39 9.75
N ILE A 51 -7.40 4.13 8.60
CA ILE A 51 -6.27 3.20 8.51
C ILE A 51 -5.06 3.71 9.29
N ASP A 52 -4.76 5.01 9.23
CA ASP A 52 -3.63 5.58 9.96
C ASP A 52 -3.79 5.39 11.48
N THR A 53 -4.99 5.64 11.99
CA THR A 53 -5.33 5.42 13.41
C THR A 53 -5.27 3.93 13.77
N LEU A 54 -5.76 3.05 12.88
CA LEU A 54 -5.72 1.61 13.09
C LEU A 54 -4.28 1.12 13.17
N LEU A 55 -3.44 1.46 12.18
CA LEU A 55 -2.04 1.01 12.13
C LEU A 55 -1.22 1.55 13.30
N ALA A 56 -1.49 2.79 13.74
CA ALA A 56 -0.81 3.38 14.91
C ALA A 56 -1.19 2.72 16.25
N LYS A 57 -2.38 2.11 16.35
CA LYS A 57 -2.92 1.56 17.61
C LYS A 57 -3.02 0.03 17.63
N TYR A 58 -2.83 -0.65 16.50
CA TYR A 58 -2.83 -2.10 16.43
C TYR A 58 -1.49 -2.65 16.92
N ASN A 59 -1.48 -3.31 18.07
CA ASN A 59 -0.27 -3.81 18.72
C ASN A 59 0.60 -4.68 17.83
N TYR A 60 0.01 -5.51 16.97
CA TYR A 60 0.77 -6.30 16.00
C TYR A 60 1.55 -5.43 15.02
N CYS A 61 0.94 -4.36 14.50
CA CYS A 61 1.60 -3.41 13.62
C CYS A 61 2.75 -2.69 14.34
N VAL A 62 2.53 -2.27 15.58
CA VAL A 62 3.54 -1.62 16.43
C VAL A 62 4.74 -2.56 16.64
N ASP A 63 4.49 -3.81 17.05
CA ASP A 63 5.55 -4.81 17.27
C ASP A 63 6.33 -5.13 15.99
N LEU A 64 5.65 -5.23 14.83
CA LEU A 64 6.32 -5.42 13.53
C LEU A 64 7.22 -4.23 13.17
N ASN A 65 6.73 -3.01 13.37
CA ASN A 65 7.51 -1.80 13.09
C ASN A 65 8.73 -1.71 14.00
N GLU A 66 8.59 -1.98 15.31
CA GLU A 66 9.72 -2.01 16.23
C GLU A 66 10.75 -3.07 15.84
N ALA A 67 10.31 -4.27 15.46
CA ALA A 67 11.21 -5.33 15.01
C ALA A 67 11.98 -4.93 13.74
N MET A 68 11.30 -4.28 12.78
CA MET A 68 11.93 -3.79 11.55
C MET A 68 12.94 -2.66 11.82
N VAL A 69 12.62 -1.73 12.72
CA VAL A 69 13.55 -0.67 13.14
C VAL A 69 14.81 -1.28 13.77
N LYS A 70 14.66 -2.22 14.69
CA LYS A 70 15.80 -2.93 15.33
C LYS A 70 16.64 -3.68 14.29
N LYS A 71 15.99 -4.36 13.34
CA LYS A 71 16.71 -5.10 12.29
C LYS A 71 17.47 -4.15 11.37
N SER A 72 16.85 -3.04 10.94
CA SER A 72 17.50 -2.02 10.12
C SER A 72 18.71 -1.40 10.82
N GLU A 73 18.60 -1.11 12.12
CA GLU A 73 19.72 -0.62 12.92
C GLU A 73 20.84 -1.64 13.01
N ASN A 74 20.55 -2.91 13.25
CA ASN A 74 21.56 -3.98 13.28
C ASN A 74 22.27 -4.13 11.93
N VAL A 75 21.55 -4.02 10.81
CA VAL A 75 22.14 -4.02 9.46
C VAL A 75 23.10 -2.83 9.32
N ARG A 76 22.66 -1.63 9.69
CA ARG A 76 23.48 -0.42 9.65
C ARG A 76 24.76 -0.56 10.49
N LEU A 77 24.64 -1.04 11.72
CA LEU A 77 25.80 -1.26 12.61
C LEU A 77 26.77 -2.29 12.03
N THR A 78 26.26 -3.39 11.49
CA THR A 78 27.08 -4.45 10.88
C THR A 78 27.87 -3.93 9.68
N LEU A 79 27.22 -3.20 8.78
CA LEU A 79 27.87 -2.64 7.60
C LEU A 79 28.91 -1.57 7.97
N ASN A 80 28.57 -0.69 8.93
CA ASN A 80 29.50 0.31 9.43
C ASN A 80 30.74 -0.30 10.07
N GLN A 81 30.59 -1.35 10.87
CA GLN A 81 31.73 -2.05 11.47
C GLN A 81 32.63 -2.67 10.41
N LYS A 82 32.06 -3.38 9.44
CA LYS A 82 32.82 -3.98 8.34
C LYS A 82 33.51 -2.95 7.46
N ALA A 83 32.86 -1.81 7.21
CA ALA A 83 33.46 -0.70 6.46
C ALA A 83 34.68 -0.12 7.21
N LYS A 84 34.57 0.13 8.52
CA LYS A 84 35.71 0.58 9.35
C LYS A 84 36.84 -0.42 9.37
N ASP A 85 36.56 -1.71 9.46
CA ASP A 85 37.58 -2.76 9.42
C ASP A 85 38.28 -2.81 8.05
N LEU A 86 37.55 -2.64 6.96
CA LEU A 86 38.11 -2.56 5.62
C LEU A 86 39.00 -1.32 5.45
N ASP A 87 38.53 -0.14 5.90
CA ASP A 87 39.33 1.09 5.85
C ASP A 87 40.62 0.96 6.62
N ARG A 88 40.58 0.39 7.83
CA ARG A 88 41.79 0.11 8.61
C ARG A 88 42.76 -0.79 7.83
N GLN A 89 42.27 -1.88 7.22
CA GLN A 89 43.14 -2.80 6.44
C GLN A 89 43.70 -2.11 5.19
N LYS A 90 42.96 -1.23 4.52
CA LYS A 90 43.46 -0.40 3.41
C LYS A 90 44.59 0.51 3.87
N GLN A 91 44.43 1.19 5.01
CA GLN A 91 45.45 2.06 5.58
C GLN A 91 46.71 1.30 5.99
N GLU A 92 46.56 0.14 6.65
CA GLU A 92 47.69 -0.74 7.02
C GLU A 92 48.44 -1.22 5.78
N PHE A 93 47.72 -1.60 4.71
CA PHE A 93 48.33 -2.00 3.44
C PHE A 93 49.14 -0.84 2.83
N GLN A 94 48.56 0.37 2.73
CA GLN A 94 49.23 1.54 2.22
C GLN A 94 50.51 1.85 2.99
N THR A 95 50.45 1.82 4.32
CA THR A 95 51.63 2.05 5.19
C THR A 95 52.73 1.02 4.95
N LYS A 96 52.34 -0.25 4.80
CA LYS A 96 53.31 -1.35 4.52
C LYS A 96 53.98 -1.19 3.16
N VAL A 97 53.21 -0.76 2.12
CA VAL A 97 53.76 -0.48 0.80
C VAL A 97 54.73 0.70 0.85
N GLN A 98 54.38 1.82 1.49
CA GLN A 98 55.21 3.02 1.62
C GLN A 98 56.52 2.72 2.35
N ASN A 99 56.50 1.84 3.35
CA ASN A 99 57.66 1.49 4.15
C ASN A 99 58.45 0.28 3.58
N ASN A 100 58.14 -0.17 2.35
CA ASN A 100 58.75 -1.36 1.73
C ASN A 100 58.73 -2.59 2.64
N ALA A 101 57.66 -2.76 3.44
CA ALA A 101 57.57 -3.81 4.44
C ALA A 101 57.15 -5.20 3.87
N TYR A 102 56.86 -5.30 2.59
CA TYR A 102 56.63 -6.59 1.94
C TYR A 102 57.92 -7.22 1.47
N LEU A 103 58.13 -8.49 1.84
CA LEU A 103 59.33 -9.25 1.48
C LEU A 103 59.43 -9.55 -0.03
N THR A 104 58.30 -9.70 -0.70
CA THR A 104 58.21 -9.91 -2.15
C THR A 104 57.03 -9.17 -2.75
N GLN A 105 57.11 -8.90 -4.06
CA GLN A 105 56.03 -8.25 -4.81
C GLN A 105 54.77 -9.14 -4.85
N GLU A 106 54.92 -10.45 -4.91
CA GLU A 106 53.81 -11.41 -4.93
C GLU A 106 52.98 -11.29 -3.64
N ARG A 107 53.62 -11.12 -2.47
CA ARG A 107 52.90 -10.92 -1.20
C ARG A 107 52.11 -9.62 -1.16
N ALA A 108 52.68 -8.56 -1.68
CA ALA A 108 51.98 -7.28 -1.79
C ALA A 108 50.74 -7.42 -2.72
N GLN A 109 50.91 -8.12 -3.86
CA GLN A 109 49.81 -8.37 -4.80
C GLN A 109 48.73 -9.27 -4.19
N GLN A 110 49.07 -10.30 -3.45
CA GLN A 110 48.10 -11.14 -2.75
C GLN A 110 47.29 -10.34 -1.75
N GLU A 111 47.94 -9.48 -0.96
CA GLU A 111 47.25 -8.63 0.01
C GLU A 111 46.34 -7.62 -0.64
N TYR A 112 46.76 -6.99 -1.78
CA TYR A 112 45.92 -6.13 -2.58
C TYR A 112 44.66 -6.86 -3.06
N ASN A 113 44.84 -8.06 -3.64
CA ASN A 113 43.69 -8.84 -4.12
C ASN A 113 42.76 -9.26 -2.99
N ARG A 114 43.29 -9.55 -1.79
CA ARG A 114 42.49 -9.86 -0.60
C ARG A 114 41.61 -8.65 -0.19
N ILE A 115 42.21 -7.45 -0.15
CA ILE A 115 41.49 -6.23 0.19
C ILE A 115 40.41 -5.91 -0.86
N ALA A 116 40.75 -6.03 -2.15
CA ALA A 116 39.78 -5.85 -3.24
C ALA A 116 38.61 -6.82 -3.12
N LYS A 117 38.88 -8.08 -2.74
CA LYS A 117 37.80 -9.06 -2.47
C LYS A 117 36.94 -8.66 -1.28
N LEU A 118 37.53 -8.20 -0.18
CA LEU A 118 36.76 -7.74 0.99
C LEU A 118 35.85 -6.56 0.65
N GLU A 119 36.30 -5.65 -0.21
CA GLU A 119 35.48 -4.56 -0.70
C GLU A 119 34.27 -5.04 -1.51
N GLN A 120 34.52 -5.98 -2.42
CA GLN A 120 33.44 -6.63 -3.19
C GLN A 120 32.47 -7.39 -2.28
N ASP A 121 32.99 -8.12 -1.31
CA ASP A 121 32.18 -8.89 -0.35
C ASP A 121 31.34 -7.96 0.53
N LEU A 122 31.85 -6.81 0.93
CA LEU A 122 31.10 -5.80 1.69
C LEU A 122 29.95 -5.21 0.85
N GLN A 123 30.22 -4.91 -0.42
CA GLN A 123 29.18 -4.42 -1.33
C GLN A 123 28.08 -5.47 -1.54
N ASN A 124 28.47 -6.73 -1.78
CA ASN A 124 27.52 -7.84 -1.94
C ASN A 124 26.69 -8.06 -0.67
N LEU A 125 27.32 -7.96 0.50
CA LEU A 125 26.62 -8.05 1.79
C LEU A 125 25.62 -6.92 1.96
N GLY A 126 25.98 -5.68 1.58
CA GLY A 126 25.07 -4.54 1.63
C GLY A 126 23.82 -4.75 0.77
N ASN A 127 24.02 -5.16 -0.47
CA ASN A 127 22.92 -5.47 -1.39
C ASN A 127 22.03 -6.61 -0.87
N LYS A 128 22.63 -7.67 -0.34
CA LYS A 128 21.90 -8.80 0.23
C LYS A 128 21.05 -8.38 1.44
N LEU A 129 21.64 -7.67 2.39
CA LEU A 129 20.93 -7.25 3.60
C LEU A 129 19.79 -6.25 3.28
N GLN A 130 20.00 -5.35 2.31
CA GLN A 130 18.96 -4.47 1.83
C GLN A 130 17.80 -5.24 1.20
N SER A 131 18.08 -6.23 0.35
CA SER A 131 17.06 -7.10 -0.26
C SER A 131 16.29 -7.90 0.79
N GLU A 132 16.98 -8.41 1.81
CA GLU A 132 16.35 -9.13 2.94
C GLU A 132 15.40 -8.22 3.72
N LEU A 133 15.80 -6.96 4.00
CA LEU A 133 14.93 -5.99 4.68
C LEU A 133 13.67 -5.68 3.85
N MET A 134 13.82 -5.49 2.54
CA MET A 134 12.68 -5.24 1.65
C MET A 134 11.71 -6.42 1.60
N SER A 135 12.24 -7.63 1.44
CA SER A 135 11.43 -8.86 1.41
C SER A 135 10.69 -9.10 2.72
N GLU A 136 11.34 -8.84 3.86
CA GLU A 136 10.70 -8.98 5.17
C GLU A 136 9.62 -7.94 5.39
N ASN A 137 9.85 -6.68 4.98
CA ASN A 137 8.85 -5.62 5.07
C ASN A 137 7.61 -5.95 4.22
N GLU A 138 7.81 -6.46 3.00
CA GLU A 138 6.71 -6.91 2.15
C GLU A 138 5.92 -8.06 2.80
N LYS A 139 6.62 -9.09 3.30
CA LYS A 139 6.00 -10.20 4.02
C LYS A 139 5.19 -9.72 5.22
N ASN A 140 5.75 -8.82 6.03
CA ASN A 140 5.08 -8.25 7.20
C ASN A 140 3.83 -7.47 6.80
N SER A 141 3.90 -6.68 5.72
CA SER A 141 2.76 -5.93 5.19
C SER A 141 1.63 -6.85 4.71
N LEU A 142 1.97 -7.95 4.03
CA LEU A 142 1.00 -8.95 3.61
C LEU A 142 0.34 -9.64 4.82
N GLN A 143 1.12 -10.07 5.80
CA GLN A 143 0.61 -10.71 7.01
C GLN A 143 -0.30 -9.77 7.82
N LEU A 144 0.07 -8.50 7.94
CA LEU A 144 -0.74 -7.49 8.62
C LEU A 144 -2.08 -7.30 7.92
N ARG A 145 -2.07 -7.13 6.60
CA ARG A 145 -3.28 -7.02 5.78
C ARG A 145 -4.18 -8.23 5.93
N ASP A 146 -3.60 -9.43 5.85
CA ASP A 146 -4.35 -10.68 5.95
C ASP A 146 -4.97 -10.85 7.36
N SER A 147 -4.25 -10.45 8.41
CA SER A 147 -4.76 -10.42 9.78
C SER A 147 -5.97 -9.49 9.93
N ILE A 148 -5.87 -8.26 9.38
CA ILE A 148 -6.97 -7.28 9.41
C ILE A 148 -8.17 -7.80 8.63
N ASN A 149 -7.95 -8.32 7.41
CA ASN A 149 -9.03 -8.84 6.56
C ASN A 149 -9.73 -10.05 7.19
N ALA A 150 -8.97 -10.97 7.78
CA ALA A 150 -9.54 -12.13 8.49
C ALA A 150 -10.40 -11.68 9.69
N PHE A 151 -9.93 -10.68 10.45
CA PHE A 151 -10.69 -10.11 11.54
C PHE A 151 -11.99 -9.45 11.04
N LEU A 152 -11.90 -8.58 10.03
CA LEU A 152 -13.05 -7.87 9.46
C LEU A 152 -14.11 -8.85 8.94
N LYS A 153 -13.68 -9.92 8.28
CA LYS A 153 -14.59 -10.97 7.79
C LYS A 153 -15.36 -11.63 8.92
N GLU A 154 -14.71 -11.93 10.03
CA GLU A 154 -15.37 -12.54 11.19
C GLU A 154 -16.26 -11.53 11.93
N TYR A 155 -15.77 -10.34 12.18
CA TYR A 155 -16.50 -9.22 12.79
C TYR A 155 -17.81 -8.92 12.05
N ASN A 156 -17.74 -8.93 10.71
CA ASN A 156 -18.88 -8.58 9.89
C ASN A 156 -19.99 -9.65 9.86
N LYS A 157 -19.72 -10.89 10.27
CA LYS A 157 -20.76 -11.93 10.39
C LYS A 157 -21.85 -11.52 11.39
N THR A 158 -21.48 -10.79 12.44
CA THR A 158 -22.41 -10.35 13.48
C THR A 158 -22.92 -8.93 13.24
N LYS A 159 -22.14 -8.08 12.57
CA LYS A 159 -22.46 -6.66 12.38
C LYS A 159 -23.27 -6.38 11.11
N GLY A 160 -23.11 -7.19 10.07
CA GLY A 160 -23.91 -7.14 8.84
C GLY A 160 -23.69 -5.88 8.00
N TYR A 161 -22.48 -5.34 7.96
CA TYR A 161 -22.14 -4.24 7.05
C TYR A 161 -22.12 -4.73 5.61
N SER A 162 -22.79 -3.99 4.72
CA SER A 162 -22.69 -4.21 3.28
C SER A 162 -21.34 -3.77 2.72
N MET A 163 -20.72 -2.77 3.37
CA MET A 163 -19.42 -2.21 2.96
C MET A 163 -18.70 -1.62 4.17
N ILE A 164 -17.40 -1.91 4.27
CA ILE A 164 -16.48 -1.26 5.20
C ILE A 164 -15.39 -0.61 4.34
N ILE A 165 -15.28 0.70 4.39
CA ILE A 165 -14.39 1.51 3.55
C ILE A 165 -13.14 1.85 4.35
N SER A 166 -11.97 1.72 3.72
CA SER A 166 -10.72 2.25 4.29
C SER A 166 -10.68 3.77 4.09
N ASN A 167 -10.39 4.51 5.14
CA ASN A 167 -10.10 5.95 5.07
C ASN A 167 -8.61 6.16 5.34
N THR A 168 -7.88 6.61 4.31
CA THR A 168 -6.44 6.90 4.38
C THR A 168 -6.24 8.35 3.94
N GLY A 169 -6.15 9.27 4.89
CA GLY A 169 -5.98 10.69 4.59
C GLY A 169 -7.07 11.25 3.68
N PHE A 170 -6.68 11.88 2.57
CA PHE A 170 -7.60 12.54 1.62
C PHE A 170 -7.95 11.69 0.38
N ASP A 171 -7.47 10.44 0.31
CA ASP A 171 -7.50 9.72 -0.97
C ASP A 171 -8.82 9.01 -1.28
N ASN A 172 -9.49 8.43 -0.28
CA ASN A 172 -10.62 7.53 -0.52
C ASN A 172 -11.96 8.06 0.00
N LEU A 173 -11.97 8.81 1.10
CA LEU A 173 -13.18 9.29 1.76
C LEU A 173 -12.99 10.75 2.19
N LEU A 174 -13.57 11.67 1.42
CA LEU A 174 -13.44 13.10 1.70
C LEU A 174 -14.27 13.55 2.91
N TYR A 175 -15.43 12.93 3.13
CA TYR A 175 -16.31 13.21 4.26
C TYR A 175 -17.20 12.01 4.59
N ALA A 176 -17.34 11.72 5.85
CA ALA A 176 -18.37 10.85 6.41
C ALA A 176 -18.71 11.31 7.83
N ASP A 177 -19.94 11.10 8.25
CA ASP A 177 -20.34 11.33 9.63
C ASP A 177 -19.61 10.34 10.56
N SER A 178 -19.23 10.81 11.74
CA SER A 178 -18.53 10.02 12.76
C SER A 178 -19.31 8.79 13.25
N ILE A 179 -20.62 8.77 13.08
CA ILE A 179 -21.48 7.60 13.39
C ILE A 179 -21.13 6.37 12.57
N TYR A 180 -20.50 6.56 11.39
CA TYR A 180 -20.03 5.47 10.53
C TYR A 180 -18.61 5.00 10.85
N ASN A 181 -17.92 5.69 11.77
CA ASN A 181 -16.55 5.35 12.18
C ASN A 181 -16.54 4.16 13.14
N ILE A 182 -16.00 3.03 12.69
CA ILE A 182 -15.85 1.83 13.51
C ILE A 182 -14.39 1.54 13.90
N THR A 183 -13.47 2.47 13.65
CA THR A 183 -12.04 2.29 13.87
C THR A 183 -11.71 1.79 15.28
N LYS A 184 -12.33 2.40 16.31
CA LYS A 184 -12.11 2.03 17.71
C LYS A 184 -12.48 0.56 17.97
N GLU A 185 -13.68 0.13 17.53
CA GLU A 185 -14.12 -1.26 17.71
C GLU A 185 -13.20 -2.26 17.00
N ILE A 186 -12.74 -1.91 15.79
CA ILE A 186 -11.82 -2.76 15.02
C ILE A 186 -10.48 -2.88 15.72
N VAL A 187 -9.89 -1.77 16.19
CA VAL A 187 -8.62 -1.76 16.94
C VAL A 187 -8.72 -2.59 18.23
N GLU A 188 -9.76 -2.38 19.00
CA GLU A 188 -9.99 -3.13 20.25
C GLU A 188 -10.12 -4.64 19.98
N GLY A 189 -10.89 -5.01 18.97
CA GLY A 189 -11.08 -6.41 18.61
C GLY A 189 -9.82 -7.08 18.05
N LEU A 190 -9.03 -6.37 17.23
CA LEU A 190 -7.74 -6.83 16.74
C LEU A 190 -6.75 -7.04 17.89
N ASN A 191 -6.65 -6.06 18.80
CA ASN A 191 -5.76 -6.14 19.94
C ASN A 191 -6.16 -7.22 20.96
N ALA A 192 -7.47 -7.49 21.12
CA ALA A 192 -7.95 -8.59 21.96
C ALA A 192 -7.54 -9.98 21.42
N ARG A 193 -7.34 -10.12 20.10
CA ARG A 193 -6.88 -11.36 19.45
C ARG A 193 -5.36 -11.51 19.40
N TYR A 194 -4.65 -10.39 19.49
CA TYR A 194 -3.21 -10.36 19.38
C TYR A 194 -2.54 -10.51 20.74
N SER A 195 -1.68 -11.54 20.87
CA SER A 195 -0.80 -11.70 22.03
C SER A 195 0.59 -11.26 21.63
N SER A 196 1.03 -10.08 22.12
CA SER A 196 2.39 -9.59 21.85
C SER A 196 3.45 -10.58 22.38
N PRO A 197 4.53 -10.83 21.64
CA PRO A 197 5.67 -11.60 22.12
C PRO A 197 6.30 -11.00 23.39
N ALA A 198 6.21 -9.68 23.58
CA ALA A 198 6.70 -8.97 24.78
C ALA A 198 5.87 -9.27 26.04
N ALA A 199 4.60 -9.65 25.90
CA ALA A 199 3.72 -9.98 27.01
C ALA A 199 3.95 -11.40 27.58
N LYS A 200 4.81 -12.21 26.93
CA LYS A 200 5.11 -13.60 27.34
C LYS A 200 6.43 -13.73 28.12
N LYS A 201 7.05 -12.62 28.51
CA LYS A 201 8.18 -12.55 29.42
C LYS A 201 7.71 -12.02 30.74
#